data_7c9d7fac1007e68481a22f6a4e51e066
#
_entry.id   7c9d7fac1007e68481a22f6a4e51e066
#
_cell.length_a   1.000
_cell.length_b   1.000
_cell.length_c   1.000
_cell.angle_alpha   90.00
_cell.angle_beta   90.00
_cell.angle_gamma   90.00
#
_symmetry.space_group_name_H-M   'P 1'
#
loop_
_entity.id
_entity.type
_entity.pdbx_description
1 polymer ?
#
loop_
_entity_poly.entity_id
_entity_poly.type
_entity_poly.pdbx_seq_one_letter_code
_entity_poly.pdbx_strand_id
1 'polypeptide(L)'
;MASLLAVVTAVLAQVSFRVGPVPYTMQNTGVILSGLLLLPRWALASQLLYLLMIALGAPVATGFRGGVSVLFGPTGGYLAGFPIAAFLIGLLREWYLKTACKHFAGLGPKKLAVLWLLSALSVVPVYVLGFIVFSYWASLNPSLLTWALDVAGYFGFATDIRVAVAVASVLIFLPQDLLMDHVLALIVAQRVARTLPSEYCALTADCALHA
;
A
#
# COMPACT_ATOMS: atom_id res chain seq x y z
N MET A 1 15.93 -4.58 -9.16
CA MET A 1 15.30 -4.24 -7.88
C MET A 1 13.79 -3.93 -8.01
N ALA A 2 13.35 -3.03 -8.95
CA ALA A 2 11.92 -2.75 -9.11
C ALA A 2 11.08 -4.00 -9.43
N SER A 3 11.56 -4.86 -10.35
CA SER A 3 10.90 -6.13 -10.69
C SER A 3 10.79 -7.08 -9.49
N LEU A 4 11.81 -7.12 -8.63
CA LEU A 4 11.81 -7.94 -7.42
C LEU A 4 10.68 -7.50 -6.48
N LEU A 5 10.52 -6.18 -6.26
CA LEU A 5 9.47 -5.68 -5.37
C LEU A 5 8.06 -5.79 -6.00
N ALA A 6 7.94 -5.77 -7.32
CA ALA A 6 6.69 -6.13 -7.98
C ALA A 6 6.31 -7.61 -7.69
N VAL A 7 7.28 -8.53 -7.75
CA VAL A 7 7.06 -9.93 -7.39
C VAL A 7 6.77 -10.10 -5.90
N VAL A 8 7.47 -9.36 -5.03
CA VAL A 8 7.16 -9.35 -3.58
C VAL A 8 5.72 -8.92 -3.33
N THR A 9 5.24 -7.86 -4.00
CA THR A 9 3.83 -7.44 -3.92
C THR A 9 2.89 -8.55 -4.40
N ALA A 10 3.22 -9.24 -5.49
CA ALA A 10 2.44 -10.36 -6.00
C ALA A 10 2.37 -11.55 -5.02
N VAL A 11 3.48 -11.87 -4.35
CA VAL A 11 3.51 -12.93 -3.31
C VAL A 11 2.68 -12.51 -2.10
N LEU A 12 2.84 -11.28 -1.62
CA LEU A 12 2.08 -10.75 -0.50
C LEU A 12 0.58 -10.61 -0.80
N ALA A 13 0.19 -10.49 -2.07
CA ALA A 13 -1.20 -10.55 -2.50
C ALA A 13 -1.87 -11.91 -2.21
N GLN A 14 -1.09 -12.99 -2.15
CA GLN A 14 -1.62 -14.33 -1.85
C GLN A 14 -1.79 -14.55 -0.35
N VAL A 15 -1.08 -13.75 0.49
CA VAL A 15 -1.32 -13.74 1.93
C VAL A 15 -2.58 -12.91 2.19
N SER A 16 -3.71 -13.59 2.16
CA SER A 16 -5.02 -12.95 2.23
C SER A 16 -6.01 -13.79 3.02
N PHE A 17 -6.91 -13.12 3.73
CA PHE A 17 -8.10 -13.73 4.32
C PHE A 17 -9.33 -12.93 3.92
N ARG A 18 -10.48 -13.60 3.83
CA ARG A 18 -11.72 -12.97 3.39
C ARG A 18 -12.68 -12.76 4.55
N VAL A 19 -13.11 -11.52 4.69
CA VAL A 19 -14.25 -11.15 5.53
C VAL A 19 -15.26 -10.45 4.60
N GLY A 20 -16.05 -11.25 3.91
CA GLY A 20 -16.97 -10.76 2.88
C GLY A 20 -16.35 -10.67 1.47
N PRO A 21 -16.89 -9.81 0.59
CA PRO A 21 -16.49 -9.72 -0.82
C PRO A 21 -15.15 -9.05 -1.05
N VAL A 22 -14.66 -8.23 -0.11
CA VAL A 22 -13.38 -7.56 -0.21
C VAL A 22 -12.34 -8.30 0.65
N PRO A 23 -11.26 -8.83 0.05
CA PRO A 23 -10.25 -9.54 0.80
C PRO A 23 -9.33 -8.58 1.56
N TYR A 24 -8.98 -8.95 2.78
CA TYR A 24 -7.82 -8.40 3.49
C TYR A 24 -6.55 -9.02 2.91
N THR A 25 -5.57 -8.22 2.55
CA THR A 25 -4.34 -8.69 1.92
C THR A 25 -3.13 -7.97 2.47
N MET A 26 -1.97 -8.60 2.40
CA MET A 26 -0.69 -7.95 2.73
C MET A 26 -0.06 -7.23 1.52
N GLN A 27 -0.84 -6.90 0.49
CA GLN A 27 -0.33 -6.18 -0.69
C GLN A 27 0.27 -4.82 -0.33
N ASN A 28 -0.35 -4.08 0.59
CA ASN A 28 0.15 -2.78 1.04
C ASN A 28 1.56 -2.88 1.64
N THR A 29 1.91 -3.96 2.33
CA THR A 29 3.31 -4.19 2.75
C THR A 29 4.28 -4.13 1.57
N GLY A 30 3.95 -4.75 0.42
CA GLY A 30 4.77 -4.71 -0.80
C GLY A 30 4.87 -3.31 -1.41
N VAL A 31 3.76 -2.58 -1.42
CA VAL A 31 3.71 -1.17 -1.88
C VAL A 31 4.60 -0.29 -1.01
N ILE A 32 4.46 -0.39 0.31
CA ILE A 32 5.23 0.38 1.29
C ILE A 32 6.72 0.02 1.20
N LEU A 33 7.06 -1.27 1.10
CA LEU A 33 8.44 -1.73 0.89
C LEU A 33 9.04 -1.13 -0.38
N SER A 34 8.28 -1.06 -1.47
CA SER A 34 8.74 -0.45 -2.72
C SER A 34 9.12 1.01 -2.52
N GLY A 35 8.28 1.79 -1.82
CA GLY A 35 8.57 3.18 -1.50
C GLY A 35 9.71 3.35 -0.51
N LEU A 36 9.84 2.46 0.48
CA LEU A 36 10.91 2.53 1.48
C LEU A 36 12.28 2.10 0.96
N LEU A 37 12.36 1.22 -0.04
CA LEU A 37 13.61 0.64 -0.51
C LEU A 37 14.10 1.21 -1.85
N LEU A 38 13.21 1.75 -2.67
CA LEU A 38 13.55 2.26 -4.01
C LEU A 38 13.49 3.79 -4.07
N LEU A 39 14.20 4.38 -5.03
CA LEU A 39 13.98 5.77 -5.42
C LEU A 39 12.53 5.96 -5.91
N PRO A 40 11.91 7.15 -5.75
CA PRO A 40 10.49 7.36 -6.04
C PRO A 40 10.04 6.85 -7.41
N ARG A 41 10.81 7.17 -8.46
CA ARG A 41 10.54 6.71 -9.84
C ARG A 41 10.55 5.19 -9.99
N TRP A 42 11.44 4.50 -9.29
CA TRP A 42 11.53 3.05 -9.34
C TRP A 42 10.48 2.36 -8.47
N ALA A 43 10.06 3.00 -7.37
CA ALA A 43 8.93 2.56 -6.56
C ALA A 43 7.63 2.62 -7.38
N LEU A 44 7.39 3.74 -8.08
CA LEU A 44 6.30 3.88 -9.06
C LEU A 44 6.35 2.76 -10.10
N ALA A 45 7.52 2.60 -10.76
CA ALA A 45 7.71 1.60 -11.82
C ALA A 45 7.48 0.17 -11.33
N SER A 46 7.86 -0.15 -10.10
CA SER A 46 7.61 -1.45 -9.46
C SER A 46 6.11 -1.76 -9.40
N GLN A 47 5.31 -0.81 -8.95
CA GLN A 47 3.86 -1.02 -8.81
C GLN A 47 3.14 -0.95 -10.15
N LEU A 48 3.60 -0.14 -11.10
CA LEU A 48 3.10 -0.19 -12.48
C LEU A 48 3.39 -1.55 -13.13
N LEU A 49 4.58 -2.13 -12.90
CA LEU A 49 4.90 -3.47 -13.38
C LEU A 49 3.98 -4.53 -12.76
N TYR A 50 3.68 -4.41 -11.46
CA TYR A 50 2.71 -5.30 -10.81
C TYR A 50 1.32 -5.21 -11.46
N LEU A 51 0.81 -3.99 -11.72
CA LEU A 51 -0.46 -3.80 -12.42
C LEU A 51 -0.43 -4.31 -13.86
N LEU A 52 0.70 -4.14 -14.55
CA LEU A 52 0.89 -4.68 -15.90
C LEU A 52 0.82 -6.21 -15.91
N MET A 53 1.46 -6.88 -14.95
CA MET A 53 1.36 -8.33 -14.82
C MET A 53 -0.10 -8.78 -14.62
N ILE A 54 -0.86 -8.07 -13.78
CA ILE A 54 -2.30 -8.35 -13.62
C ILE A 54 -3.02 -8.16 -14.95
N ALA A 55 -2.81 -7.04 -15.65
CA ALA A 55 -3.48 -6.72 -16.91
C ALA A 55 -3.23 -7.77 -18.00
N LEU A 56 -2.01 -8.29 -18.07
CA LEU A 56 -1.60 -9.37 -18.98
C LEU A 56 -2.17 -10.74 -18.61
N GLY A 57 -2.93 -10.85 -17.53
CA GLY A 57 -3.58 -12.08 -17.12
C GLY A 57 -2.74 -12.97 -16.19
N ALA A 58 -1.56 -12.52 -15.74
CA ALA A 58 -0.78 -13.27 -14.78
C ALA A 58 -1.55 -13.45 -13.46
N PRO A 59 -1.54 -14.63 -12.83
CA PRO A 59 -2.30 -14.94 -11.61
C PRO A 59 -1.61 -14.37 -10.36
N VAL A 60 -1.37 -13.05 -10.34
CA VAL A 60 -0.58 -12.35 -9.31
C VAL A 60 -1.42 -11.47 -8.39
N ALA A 61 -2.70 -11.26 -8.70
CA ALA A 61 -3.64 -10.61 -7.78
C ALA A 61 -4.17 -11.61 -6.75
N THR A 62 -4.81 -11.10 -5.71
CA THR A 62 -5.36 -11.90 -4.59
C THR A 62 -6.18 -13.10 -5.07
N GLY A 63 -5.89 -14.27 -4.53
CA GLY A 63 -6.54 -15.53 -4.89
C GLY A 63 -6.16 -16.02 -6.27
N PHE A 64 -4.92 -15.78 -6.68
CA PHE A 64 -4.35 -16.18 -7.97
C PHE A 64 -5.16 -15.66 -9.18
N ARG A 65 -5.77 -14.51 -9.04
CA ARG A 65 -6.52 -13.85 -10.12
C ARG A 65 -5.60 -12.99 -10.97
N GLY A 66 -6.03 -12.77 -12.22
CA GLY A 66 -5.39 -11.88 -13.17
C GLY A 66 -6.37 -11.41 -14.22
N GLY A 67 -5.92 -10.59 -15.13
CA GLY A 67 -6.72 -10.01 -16.21
C GLY A 67 -7.27 -8.62 -15.90
N VAL A 68 -7.67 -7.94 -16.96
CA VAL A 68 -8.19 -6.57 -16.93
C VAL A 68 -9.41 -6.43 -16.02
N SER A 69 -10.23 -7.49 -15.89
CA SER A 69 -11.41 -7.52 -15.01
C SER A 69 -11.08 -7.29 -13.52
N VAL A 70 -9.88 -7.67 -13.08
CA VAL A 70 -9.41 -7.41 -11.70
C VAL A 70 -9.19 -5.91 -11.49
N LEU A 71 -8.60 -5.23 -12.48
CA LEU A 71 -8.29 -3.80 -12.41
C LEU A 71 -9.56 -2.92 -12.47
N PHE A 72 -10.58 -3.39 -13.17
CA PHE A 72 -11.87 -2.68 -13.28
C PHE A 72 -12.94 -3.21 -12.33
N GLY A 73 -12.60 -4.13 -11.45
CA GLY A 73 -13.52 -4.66 -10.42
C GLY A 73 -13.66 -3.75 -9.20
N PRO A 74 -14.44 -4.19 -8.19
CA PRO A 74 -14.71 -3.41 -6.97
C PRO A 74 -13.46 -3.00 -6.18
N THR A 75 -12.38 -3.74 -6.33
CA THR A 75 -11.09 -3.47 -5.66
C THR A 75 -10.08 -2.75 -6.55
N GLY A 76 -10.44 -2.45 -7.82
CA GLY A 76 -9.52 -1.85 -8.79
C GLY A 76 -9.00 -0.47 -8.38
N GLY A 77 -9.80 0.30 -7.66
CA GLY A 77 -9.41 1.62 -7.16
C GLY A 77 -8.22 1.57 -6.20
N TYR A 78 -8.16 0.57 -5.32
CA TYR A 78 -7.00 0.38 -4.42
C TYR A 78 -5.75 0.06 -5.23
N LEU A 79 -5.86 -0.84 -6.22
CA LEU A 79 -4.76 -1.20 -7.10
C LEU A 79 -4.23 0.01 -7.86
N ALA A 80 -5.12 0.86 -8.40
CA ALA A 80 -4.74 2.10 -9.08
C ALA A 80 -3.99 3.10 -8.18
N GLY A 81 -4.26 3.06 -6.87
CA GLY A 81 -3.57 3.87 -5.87
C GLY A 81 -2.14 3.41 -5.55
N PHE A 82 -1.79 2.15 -5.78
CA PHE A 82 -0.49 1.58 -5.41
C PHE A 82 0.72 2.29 -6.01
N PRO A 83 0.77 2.59 -7.31
CA PRO A 83 1.88 3.34 -7.89
C PRO A 83 2.05 4.73 -7.28
N ILE A 84 0.94 5.41 -7.01
CA ILE A 84 0.92 6.76 -6.42
C ILE A 84 1.46 6.69 -4.99
N ALA A 85 0.96 5.74 -4.18
CA ALA A 85 1.40 5.57 -2.80
C ALA A 85 2.89 5.22 -2.72
N ALA A 86 3.37 4.26 -3.51
CA ALA A 86 4.77 3.88 -3.56
C ALA A 86 5.68 5.06 -3.94
N PHE A 87 5.26 5.87 -4.92
CA PHE A 87 5.96 7.09 -5.31
C PHE A 87 6.04 8.10 -4.17
N LEU A 88 4.91 8.40 -3.52
CA LEU A 88 4.83 9.36 -2.41
C LEU A 88 5.65 8.91 -1.20
N ILE A 89 5.60 7.62 -0.84
CA ILE A 89 6.42 7.06 0.24
C ILE A 89 7.90 7.26 -0.07
N GLY A 90 8.33 6.95 -1.30
CA GLY A 90 9.70 7.15 -1.73
C GLY A 90 10.13 8.61 -1.66
N LEU A 91 9.28 9.52 -2.11
CA LEU A 91 9.52 10.96 -2.11
C LEU A 91 9.64 11.52 -0.68
N LEU A 92 8.66 11.22 0.17
CA LEU A 92 8.64 11.71 1.56
C LEU A 92 9.76 11.10 2.41
N ARG A 93 10.09 9.81 2.18
CA ARG A 93 11.26 9.18 2.81
C ARG A 93 12.54 9.88 2.38
N GLU A 94 12.76 10.11 1.08
CA GLU A 94 13.97 10.76 0.57
C GLU A 94 14.11 12.19 1.15
N TRP A 95 13.03 12.96 1.12
CA TRP A 95 12.98 14.28 1.73
C TRP A 95 13.32 14.22 3.23
N TYR A 96 12.72 13.29 3.97
CA TYR A 96 12.95 13.16 5.41
C TYR A 96 14.37 12.75 5.75
N LEU A 97 14.97 11.80 5.01
CA LEU A 97 16.33 11.36 5.24
C LEU A 97 17.36 12.47 4.94
N LYS A 98 17.16 13.24 3.88
CA LYS A 98 17.98 14.41 3.56
C LYS A 98 17.91 15.45 4.68
N THR A 99 16.74 15.81 5.13
CA THR A 99 16.52 16.79 6.22
C THR A 99 17.09 16.30 7.55
N ALA A 100 16.99 15.00 7.84
CA ALA A 100 17.48 14.42 9.09
C ALA A 100 18.99 14.12 9.06
N CYS A 101 19.67 14.26 7.92
CA CYS A 101 21.08 13.87 7.68
C CYS A 101 21.40 12.48 8.24
N LYS A 102 20.59 11.47 7.93
CA LYS A 102 20.69 10.13 8.48
C LYS A 102 20.52 9.05 7.42
N HIS A 103 21.23 7.95 7.62
CA HIS A 103 20.99 6.72 6.88
C HIS A 103 19.79 5.98 7.45
N PHE A 104 18.96 5.40 6.59
CA PHE A 104 17.77 4.63 6.98
C PHE A 104 18.11 3.51 7.97
N ALA A 105 19.21 2.79 7.73
CA ALA A 105 19.68 1.68 8.56
C ALA A 105 19.93 2.05 10.04
N GLY A 106 20.33 3.29 10.30
CA GLY A 106 20.68 3.82 11.62
C GLY A 106 19.56 4.59 12.32
N LEU A 107 18.33 4.58 11.80
CA LEU A 107 17.23 5.30 12.41
C LEU A 107 16.79 4.65 13.72
N GLY A 108 16.70 5.47 14.78
CA GLY A 108 16.10 5.08 16.05
C GLY A 108 14.57 5.10 16.01
N PRO A 109 13.90 4.57 17.07
CA PRO A 109 12.45 4.36 17.08
C PRO A 109 11.64 5.64 16.84
N LYS A 110 12.02 6.77 17.39
CA LYS A 110 11.33 8.06 17.18
C LYS A 110 11.34 8.48 15.71
N LYS A 111 12.44 8.26 14.99
CA LYS A 111 12.55 8.61 13.57
C LYS A 111 11.82 7.61 12.68
N LEU A 112 11.78 6.34 13.07
CA LEU A 112 10.96 5.34 12.41
C LEU A 112 9.45 5.64 12.58
N ALA A 113 9.03 6.15 13.74
CA ALA A 113 7.65 6.59 13.95
C ALA A 113 7.27 7.75 13.00
N VAL A 114 8.18 8.67 12.72
CA VAL A 114 7.94 9.72 11.72
C VAL A 114 7.80 9.13 10.32
N LEU A 115 8.66 8.18 9.94
CA LEU A 115 8.53 7.48 8.65
C LEU A 115 7.24 6.67 8.55
N TRP A 116 6.81 6.05 9.65
CA TRP A 116 5.52 5.37 9.74
C TRP A 116 4.38 6.36 9.44
N LEU A 117 4.37 7.53 10.06
CA LEU A 117 3.36 8.56 9.82
C LEU A 117 3.39 9.06 8.37
N LEU A 118 4.57 9.33 7.81
CA LEU A 118 4.72 9.77 6.42
C LEU A 118 4.24 8.70 5.44
N SER A 119 4.55 7.42 5.69
CA SER A 119 4.05 6.33 4.87
C SER A 119 2.53 6.16 4.99
N ALA A 120 1.97 6.30 6.19
CA ALA A 120 0.52 6.28 6.43
C ALA A 120 -0.22 7.40 5.66
N LEU A 121 0.34 8.60 5.63
CA LEU A 121 -0.21 9.69 4.83
C LEU A 121 -0.11 9.41 3.31
N SER A 122 0.94 8.71 2.90
CA SER A 122 1.18 8.40 1.48
C SER A 122 0.22 7.37 0.92
N VAL A 123 -0.43 6.54 1.73
CA VAL A 123 -1.42 5.55 1.27
C VAL A 123 -2.84 6.12 1.18
N VAL A 124 -3.07 7.37 1.57
CA VAL A 124 -4.37 8.03 1.42
C VAL A 124 -4.94 7.94 0.00
N PRO A 125 -4.17 8.13 -1.09
CA PRO A 125 -4.68 7.93 -2.46
C PRO A 125 -5.22 6.53 -2.72
N VAL A 126 -4.67 5.47 -2.09
CA VAL A 126 -5.14 4.10 -2.21
C VAL A 126 -6.57 4.00 -1.68
N TYR A 127 -6.83 4.56 -0.51
CA TYR A 127 -8.15 4.54 0.12
C TYR A 127 -9.15 5.47 -0.59
N VAL A 128 -8.72 6.64 -1.05
CA VAL A 128 -9.57 7.57 -1.79
C VAL A 128 -10.05 6.93 -3.11
N LEU A 129 -9.13 6.40 -3.92
CA LEU A 129 -9.48 5.74 -5.17
C LEU A 129 -10.25 4.43 -4.91
N GLY A 130 -9.88 3.69 -3.88
CA GLY A 130 -10.59 2.50 -3.43
C GLY A 130 -12.03 2.81 -3.06
N PHE A 131 -12.27 3.83 -2.25
CA PHE A 131 -13.61 4.28 -1.86
C PHE A 131 -14.45 4.71 -3.06
N ILE A 132 -13.88 5.49 -3.98
CA ILE A 132 -14.61 5.97 -5.17
C ILE A 132 -15.07 4.77 -6.03
N VAL A 133 -14.15 3.86 -6.37
CA VAL A 133 -14.47 2.70 -7.21
C VAL A 133 -15.40 1.73 -6.49
N PHE A 134 -15.15 1.47 -5.20
CA PHE A 134 -16.03 0.61 -4.41
C PHE A 134 -17.44 1.18 -4.29
N SER A 135 -17.59 2.49 -4.06
CA SER A 135 -18.89 3.18 -3.99
C SER A 135 -19.68 3.03 -5.30
N TYR A 136 -18.99 3.19 -6.43
CA TYR A 136 -19.58 2.98 -7.74
C TYR A 136 -20.11 1.54 -7.90
N TRP A 137 -19.29 0.54 -7.54
CA TRP A 137 -19.71 -0.86 -7.63
C TRP A 137 -20.80 -1.21 -6.63
N ALA A 138 -20.81 -0.65 -5.43
CA ALA A 138 -21.85 -0.85 -4.44
C ALA A 138 -23.19 -0.27 -4.90
N SER A 139 -23.19 0.82 -5.68
CA SER A 139 -24.43 1.38 -6.26
C SER A 139 -25.05 0.50 -7.36
N LEU A 140 -24.24 -0.33 -8.01
CA LEU A 140 -24.68 -1.23 -9.10
C LEU A 140 -24.97 -2.66 -8.61
N ASN A 141 -24.48 -3.04 -7.44
CA ASN A 141 -24.54 -4.40 -6.93
C ASN A 141 -25.20 -4.44 -5.54
N PRO A 142 -26.50 -4.84 -5.45
CA PRO A 142 -27.23 -4.88 -4.19
C PRO A 142 -26.57 -5.76 -3.11
N SER A 143 -25.94 -6.88 -3.48
CA SER A 143 -25.30 -7.77 -2.51
C SER A 143 -24.04 -7.13 -1.89
N LEU A 144 -23.30 -6.32 -2.65
CA LEU A 144 -22.15 -5.56 -2.15
C LEU A 144 -22.60 -4.44 -1.21
N LEU A 145 -23.72 -3.78 -1.54
CA LEU A 145 -24.31 -2.75 -0.68
C LEU A 145 -24.83 -3.34 0.62
N THR A 146 -25.57 -4.46 0.56
CA THR A 146 -26.07 -5.14 1.77
C THR A 146 -24.91 -5.53 2.69
N TRP A 147 -23.85 -6.12 2.15
CA TRP A 147 -22.65 -6.42 2.94
C TRP A 147 -22.05 -5.17 3.60
N ALA A 148 -21.98 -4.04 2.88
CA ALA A 148 -21.45 -2.80 3.45
C ALA A 148 -22.34 -2.28 4.60
N LEU A 149 -23.65 -2.38 4.48
CA LEU A 149 -24.59 -2.02 5.53
C LEU A 149 -24.47 -2.95 6.75
N ASP A 150 -24.32 -4.25 6.53
CA ASP A 150 -24.15 -5.24 7.61
C ASP A 150 -22.87 -4.95 8.38
N VAL A 151 -21.74 -4.73 7.68
CA VAL A 151 -20.46 -4.38 8.30
C VAL A 151 -20.59 -3.09 9.12
N ALA A 152 -21.17 -2.05 8.56
CA ALA A 152 -21.37 -0.79 9.29
C ALA A 152 -22.31 -0.95 10.49
N GLY A 153 -23.29 -1.84 10.39
CA GLY A 153 -24.21 -2.18 11.48
C GLY A 153 -23.49 -2.74 12.71
N TYR A 154 -22.48 -3.59 12.53
CA TYR A 154 -21.64 -4.10 13.64
C TYR A 154 -20.94 -2.98 14.42
N PHE A 155 -20.64 -1.86 13.76
CA PHE A 155 -19.98 -0.70 14.39
C PHE A 155 -20.99 0.41 14.79
N GLY A 156 -22.30 0.20 14.62
CA GLY A 156 -23.32 1.19 14.94
C GLY A 156 -23.47 2.34 13.92
N PHE A 157 -22.92 2.19 12.71
CA PHE A 157 -22.89 3.23 11.65
C PHE A 157 -23.84 2.95 10.48
N ALA A 158 -24.88 2.13 10.65
CA ALA A 158 -25.78 1.71 9.57
C ALA A 158 -26.84 2.75 9.16
N THR A 159 -26.76 3.99 9.63
CA THR A 159 -27.80 5.01 9.43
C THR A 159 -27.73 5.73 8.08
N ASP A 160 -26.55 5.81 7.47
CA ASP A 160 -26.32 6.46 6.17
C ASP A 160 -25.54 5.52 5.25
N ILE A 161 -26.04 5.36 4.01
CA ILE A 161 -25.41 4.50 2.99
C ILE A 161 -23.97 4.95 2.71
N ARG A 162 -23.70 6.26 2.66
CA ARG A 162 -22.34 6.78 2.40
C ARG A 162 -21.38 6.43 3.52
N VAL A 163 -21.85 6.54 4.76
CA VAL A 163 -21.09 6.16 5.95
C VAL A 163 -20.84 4.65 5.95
N ALA A 164 -21.87 3.84 5.65
CA ALA A 164 -21.73 2.39 5.59
C ALA A 164 -20.70 1.96 4.53
N VAL A 165 -20.74 2.54 3.34
CA VAL A 165 -19.77 2.28 2.29
C VAL A 165 -18.35 2.72 2.71
N ALA A 166 -18.19 3.87 3.39
CA ALA A 166 -16.90 4.32 3.89
C ALA A 166 -16.33 3.40 4.98
N VAL A 167 -17.18 2.92 5.88
CA VAL A 167 -16.79 1.92 6.91
C VAL A 167 -16.31 0.65 6.23
N ALA A 168 -17.08 0.10 5.32
CA ALA A 168 -16.80 -1.18 4.67
C ALA A 168 -15.62 -1.13 3.67
N SER A 169 -15.33 0.03 3.09
CA SER A 169 -14.26 0.18 2.08
C SER A 169 -12.97 0.81 2.61
N VAL A 170 -13.01 1.48 3.75
CA VAL A 170 -11.85 2.19 4.31
C VAL A 170 -11.60 1.79 5.77
N LEU A 171 -12.54 2.07 6.66
CA LEU A 171 -12.27 2.02 8.10
C LEU A 171 -11.92 0.62 8.60
N ILE A 172 -12.52 -0.43 8.06
CA ILE A 172 -12.23 -1.81 8.50
C ILE A 172 -10.81 -2.28 8.12
N PHE A 173 -10.20 -1.68 7.08
CA PHE A 173 -8.86 -2.04 6.63
C PHE A 173 -7.75 -1.25 7.33
N LEU A 174 -8.04 -0.04 7.85
CA LEU A 174 -7.05 0.83 8.48
C LEU A 174 -6.28 0.17 9.64
N PRO A 175 -6.91 -0.58 10.57
CA PRO A 175 -6.16 -1.20 11.66
C PRO A 175 -5.11 -2.20 11.18
N GLN A 176 -5.45 -3.06 10.19
CA GLN A 176 -4.49 -4.00 9.61
C GLN A 176 -3.37 -3.23 8.90
N ASP A 177 -3.71 -2.29 8.05
CA ASP A 177 -2.75 -1.54 7.25
C ASP A 177 -1.75 -0.77 8.15
N LEU A 178 -2.27 0.00 9.10
CA LEU A 178 -1.42 0.83 9.96
C LEU A 178 -0.58 0.00 10.94
N LEU A 179 -1.15 -1.05 11.54
CA LEU A 179 -0.49 -1.82 12.60
C LEU A 179 0.32 -3.00 12.04
N MET A 180 -0.08 -3.61 10.93
CA MET A 180 0.61 -4.75 10.34
C MET A 180 1.46 -4.35 9.14
N ASP A 181 0.84 -3.83 8.07
CA ASP A 181 1.54 -3.59 6.82
C ASP A 181 2.65 -2.55 6.95
N HIS A 182 2.36 -1.42 7.58
CA HIS A 182 3.35 -0.34 7.79
C HIS A 182 4.46 -0.75 8.74
N VAL A 183 4.13 -1.40 9.86
CA VAL A 183 5.13 -1.82 10.86
C VAL A 183 6.03 -2.91 10.27
N LEU A 184 5.44 -3.91 9.61
CA LEU A 184 6.20 -4.99 8.97
C LEU A 184 7.12 -4.44 7.87
N ALA A 185 6.59 -3.58 7.00
CA ALA A 185 7.38 -2.97 5.94
C ALA A 185 8.57 -2.16 6.49
N LEU A 186 8.38 -1.37 7.55
CA LEU A 186 9.47 -0.62 8.17
C LEU A 186 10.53 -1.53 8.79
N ILE A 187 10.12 -2.59 9.50
CA ILE A 187 11.06 -3.55 10.09
C ILE A 187 11.87 -4.24 9.00
N VAL A 188 11.19 -4.77 7.97
CA VAL A 188 11.85 -5.46 6.85
C VAL A 188 12.77 -4.50 6.09
N ALA A 189 12.30 -3.30 5.76
CA ALA A 189 13.10 -2.31 5.05
C ALA A 189 14.35 -1.91 5.83
N GLN A 190 14.24 -1.73 7.16
CA GLN A 190 15.40 -1.41 7.98
C GLN A 190 16.40 -2.57 8.07
N ARG A 191 15.93 -3.81 8.13
CA ARG A 191 16.79 -5.00 8.10
C ARG A 191 17.53 -5.11 6.77
N VAL A 192 16.80 -4.98 5.66
CA VAL A 192 17.38 -4.99 4.31
C VAL A 192 18.43 -3.87 4.16
N ALA A 193 18.12 -2.65 4.62
CA ALA A 193 19.05 -1.53 4.54
C ALA A 193 20.34 -1.73 5.35
N ARG A 194 20.32 -2.55 6.41
CA ARG A 194 21.53 -2.91 7.19
C ARG A 194 22.41 -3.95 6.52
N THR A 195 21.86 -4.76 5.62
CA THR A 195 22.58 -5.85 4.95
C THR A 195 23.09 -5.47 3.56
N LEU A 196 22.49 -4.45 2.94
CA LEU A 196 22.92 -3.99 1.62
C LEU A 196 24.16 -3.11 1.72
N PRO A 197 25.16 -3.29 0.82
CA PRO A 197 26.28 -2.35 0.67
C PRO A 197 25.76 -0.94 0.40
N SER A 198 26.47 0.06 0.93
CA SER A 198 26.09 1.49 0.81
C SER A 198 25.91 1.96 -0.64
N GLU A 199 26.61 1.34 -1.58
CA GLU A 199 26.56 1.65 -3.02
C GLU A 199 25.19 1.32 -3.65
N TYR A 200 24.43 0.36 -3.09
CA TYR A 200 23.10 -0.03 -3.57
C TYR A 200 21.97 0.68 -2.83
N CYS A 201 22.31 1.50 -1.85
CA CYS A 201 21.33 2.10 -0.97
C CYS A 201 20.96 3.49 -1.49
N ALA A 202 19.87 3.57 -2.26
CA ALA A 202 19.12 4.82 -2.44
C ALA A 202 18.66 5.42 -1.08
N LEU A 203 19.10 4.82 0.01
CA LEU A 203 18.75 5.05 1.42
C LEU A 203 19.85 5.85 2.15
N THR A 204 20.92 6.28 1.43
CA THR A 204 21.94 7.15 1.97
C THR A 204 21.59 8.60 1.61
N ALA A 205 21.41 9.44 2.61
CA ALA A 205 21.39 10.86 2.39
C ALA A 205 22.84 11.32 2.11
N ASP A 206 23.12 11.81 0.92
CA ASP A 206 24.36 12.54 0.63
C ASP A 206 24.31 13.87 1.38
N CYS A 207 24.69 13.86 2.65
CA CYS A 207 24.91 15.11 3.42
C CYS A 207 26.25 15.79 3.07
N ALA A 208 27.03 15.19 2.18
CA ALA A 208 28.35 15.70 1.81
C ALA A 208 28.33 16.93 0.88
N LEU A 209 27.15 17.36 0.39
CA LEU A 209 27.03 18.49 -0.55
C LEU A 209 26.68 19.84 0.11
N HIS A 210 26.54 19.90 1.43
CA HIS A 210 26.15 21.14 2.16
C HIS A 210 26.97 21.36 3.45
N ALA A 211 28.22 20.85 3.54
CA ALA A 211 29.17 21.18 4.59
C ALA A 211 30.24 22.13 4.05
#